data_7e40359c19d1441e7db5a7d494ff1618
#
_entry.id   7e40359c19d1441e7db5a7d494ff1618
#
_cell.length_a   1.000
_cell.length_b   1.000
_cell.length_c   1.000
_cell.angle_alpha   90.00
_cell.angle_beta   90.00
_cell.angle_gamma   90.00
#
_symmetry.space_group_name_H-M   'P 1'
#
loop_
_entity.id
_entity.type
_entity.pdbx_description
1 polymer ?
#
loop_
_entity_poly.entity_id
_entity_poly.type
_entity_poly.pdbx_seq_one_letter_code
_entity_poly.pdbx_strand_id
1 'polypeptide(L)'
;MEPFDLAVVGGGAAGFMTAITAAENGLKRIIILEGTSKLMEKVRTSGGGRCNVTNATWTPNELVENYPRGGIQLLESFNRFAAGDVYLSLIHI
;
A
#
# COMPACT_ATOMS: atom_id res chain seq x y z
N MET A 1 6.24 -13.95 28.11
CA MET A 1 5.64 -13.48 26.84
C MET A 1 6.70 -13.41 25.76
N GLU A 2 6.44 -14.00 24.63
CA GLU A 2 7.39 -13.92 23.53
C GLU A 2 7.37 -12.54 22.91
N PRO A 3 8.51 -11.99 22.51
CA PRO A 3 8.57 -10.68 21.89
C PRO A 3 7.95 -10.71 20.49
N PHE A 4 7.50 -9.56 20.04
CA PHE A 4 7.10 -9.37 18.64
C PHE A 4 8.33 -9.10 17.77
N ASP A 5 8.29 -9.59 16.55
CA ASP A 5 9.33 -9.32 15.57
C ASP A 5 9.20 -7.91 14.99
N LEU A 6 7.97 -7.43 14.89
CA LEU A 6 7.67 -6.11 14.32
C LEU A 6 6.40 -5.55 14.94
N ALA A 7 6.46 -4.27 15.31
CA ALA A 7 5.28 -3.50 15.69
C ALA A 7 5.07 -2.40 14.66
N VAL A 8 3.91 -2.40 14.02
CA VAL A 8 3.53 -1.38 13.03
C VAL A 8 2.54 -0.42 13.68
N VAL A 9 2.86 0.85 13.70
CA VAL A 9 2.00 1.88 14.28
C VAL A 9 1.14 2.47 13.16
N GLY A 10 -0.15 2.28 13.26
CA GLY A 10 -1.13 2.73 12.28
C GLY A 10 -1.72 1.59 11.46
N GLY A 11 -3.03 1.42 11.55
CA GLY A 11 -3.78 0.36 10.88
C GLY A 11 -4.42 0.80 9.57
N GLY A 12 -3.72 1.61 8.79
CA GLY A 12 -4.14 2.01 7.44
C GLY A 12 -3.50 1.15 6.36
N ALA A 13 -3.59 1.63 5.12
CA ALA A 13 -3.06 0.90 3.96
C ALA A 13 -1.56 0.63 4.08
N ALA A 14 -0.78 1.66 4.45
CA ALA A 14 0.66 1.53 4.59
C ALA A 14 1.04 0.54 5.70
N GLY A 15 0.34 0.60 6.84
CA GLY A 15 0.59 -0.29 7.97
C GLY A 15 0.32 -1.75 7.63
N PHE A 16 -0.81 -2.02 6.97
CA PHE A 16 -1.14 -3.38 6.54
C PHE A 16 -0.16 -3.89 5.48
N MET A 17 0.20 -3.06 4.50
CA MET A 17 1.18 -3.46 3.48
C MET A 17 2.54 -3.79 4.11
N THR A 18 2.97 -2.98 5.08
CA THR A 18 4.20 -3.23 5.83
C THR A 18 4.15 -4.57 6.55
N ALA A 19 3.06 -4.83 7.26
CA ALA A 19 2.89 -6.08 8.01
C ALA A 19 2.86 -7.30 7.08
N ILE A 20 2.13 -7.22 5.98
CA ILE A 20 2.01 -8.30 5.00
C ILE A 20 3.37 -8.59 4.37
N THR A 21 4.09 -7.54 3.92
CA THR A 21 5.40 -7.69 3.31
C THR A 21 6.40 -8.30 4.28
N ALA A 22 6.38 -7.86 5.54
CA ALA A 22 7.24 -8.43 6.58
C ALA A 22 6.93 -9.93 6.80
N ALA A 23 5.66 -10.29 6.84
CA ALA A 23 5.26 -11.69 7.00
C ALA A 23 5.71 -12.56 5.82
N GLU A 24 5.56 -12.04 4.60
CA GLU A 24 6.00 -12.74 3.39
C GLU A 24 7.52 -12.93 3.37
N ASN A 25 8.26 -12.07 4.07
CA ASN A 25 9.72 -12.15 4.17
C ASN A 25 10.19 -12.88 5.45
N GLY A 26 9.30 -13.56 6.15
CA GLY A 26 9.65 -14.51 7.19
C GLY A 26 9.47 -14.05 8.63
N LEU A 27 9.04 -12.83 8.87
CA LEU A 27 8.72 -12.41 10.23
C LEU A 27 7.41 -13.08 10.70
N LYS A 28 7.40 -13.60 11.92
CA LYS A 28 6.30 -14.45 12.39
C LYS A 28 5.37 -13.77 13.38
N ARG A 29 5.91 -12.92 14.25
CA ARG A 29 5.11 -12.26 15.28
C ARG A 29 5.03 -10.77 14.98
N ILE A 30 3.97 -10.38 14.31
CA ILE A 30 3.77 -9.00 13.87
C ILE A 30 2.50 -8.46 14.53
N ILE A 31 2.59 -7.25 15.06
CA ILE A 31 1.45 -6.56 15.65
C ILE A 31 1.22 -5.23 14.97
N ILE A 32 -0.04 -4.91 14.72
CA ILE A 32 -0.44 -3.59 14.22
C ILE A 32 -1.15 -2.87 15.37
N LEU A 33 -0.68 -1.67 15.67
CA LEU A 33 -1.24 -0.83 16.74
C LEU A 33 -2.02 0.31 16.09
N GLU A 34 -3.32 0.35 16.37
CA GLU A 34 -4.21 1.37 15.82
C GLU A 34 -4.87 2.15 16.95
N GLY A 35 -4.81 3.49 16.87
CA GLY A 35 -5.35 4.35 17.91
C GLY A 35 -6.87 4.52 17.91
N THR A 36 -7.55 4.05 16.86
CA THR A 36 -9.01 4.16 16.73
C THR A 36 -9.63 2.77 16.61
N SER A 37 -10.95 2.70 16.60
CA SER A 37 -11.68 1.44 16.39
C SER A 37 -11.83 1.08 14.90
N LYS A 38 -11.29 1.89 13.99
CA LYS A 38 -11.53 1.74 12.55
C LYS A 38 -10.24 1.49 11.79
N LEU A 39 -10.00 0.23 11.47
CA LEU A 39 -8.89 -0.18 10.61
C LEU A 39 -9.21 0.12 9.14
N MET A 40 -8.19 0.48 8.38
CA MET A 40 -8.30 0.71 6.92
C MET A 40 -9.37 1.74 6.54
N GLU A 41 -9.58 2.75 7.38
CA GLU A 41 -10.68 3.70 7.22
C GLU A 41 -10.61 4.47 5.89
N LYS A 42 -9.41 4.96 5.53
CA LYS A 42 -9.25 5.72 4.29
C LYS A 42 -9.46 4.86 3.04
N VAL A 43 -9.07 3.61 3.10
CA VAL A 43 -9.30 2.66 2.00
C VAL A 43 -10.80 2.41 1.84
N ARG A 44 -11.50 2.21 2.95
CA ARG A 44 -12.94 1.95 2.95
C ARG A 44 -13.76 3.11 2.42
N THR A 45 -13.32 4.34 2.64
CA THR A 45 -14.01 5.55 2.17
C THR A 45 -13.53 6.02 0.81
N SER A 46 -12.45 5.46 0.29
CA SER A 46 -11.88 5.83 -1.00
C SER A 46 -12.89 5.67 -2.14
N GLY A 47 -12.89 6.63 -3.06
CA GLY A 47 -13.79 6.60 -4.21
C GLY A 47 -15.27 6.64 -3.84
N GLY A 48 -15.62 7.29 -2.71
CA GLY A 48 -17.01 7.35 -2.24
C GLY A 48 -17.55 5.98 -1.82
N GLY A 49 -16.69 5.12 -1.31
CA GLY A 49 -17.05 3.76 -0.91
C GLY A 49 -16.89 2.72 -2.02
N ARG A 50 -16.44 3.13 -3.20
CA ARG A 50 -16.24 2.23 -4.35
C ARG A 50 -14.79 1.78 -4.52
N CYS A 51 -13.90 2.24 -3.64
CA CYS A 51 -12.49 1.89 -3.64
C CYS A 51 -11.76 2.26 -4.94
N ASN A 52 -11.37 3.52 -5.05
CA ASN A 52 -10.55 4.00 -6.16
C ASN A 52 -9.14 3.43 -6.00
N VAL A 53 -8.77 2.42 -6.79
CA VAL A 53 -7.61 1.57 -6.53
C VAL A 53 -6.40 1.95 -7.37
N THR A 54 -6.60 2.31 -8.63
CA THR A 54 -5.50 2.57 -9.55
C THR A 54 -5.96 3.44 -10.71
N ASN A 55 -5.07 3.72 -11.65
CA ASN A 55 -5.42 4.42 -12.87
C ASN A 55 -4.81 3.74 -14.08
N ALA A 56 -5.27 4.09 -15.28
CA ALA A 56 -4.91 3.41 -16.51
C ALA A 56 -3.66 4.00 -17.20
N THR A 57 -2.78 4.62 -16.44
CA THR A 57 -1.49 5.09 -16.96
C THR A 57 -0.43 4.04 -16.65
N TRP A 58 0.00 3.30 -17.67
CA TRP A 58 0.73 2.05 -17.48
C TRP A 58 2.25 2.21 -17.39
N THR A 59 2.82 3.23 -18.04
CA THR A 59 4.26 3.43 -17.99
C THR A 59 4.66 4.36 -16.85
N PRO A 60 5.73 4.06 -16.09
CA PRO A 60 6.18 4.94 -15.00
C PRO A 60 6.47 6.37 -15.44
N ASN A 61 7.06 6.57 -16.60
CA ASN A 61 7.36 7.91 -17.11
C ASN A 61 6.10 8.75 -17.36
N GLU A 62 5.04 8.15 -17.88
CA GLU A 62 3.76 8.83 -18.07
C GLU A 62 3.04 9.03 -16.75
N LEU A 63 3.15 8.06 -15.86
CA LEU A 63 2.49 8.11 -14.56
C LEU A 63 2.99 9.28 -13.71
N VAL A 64 4.30 9.52 -13.69
CA VAL A 64 4.88 10.60 -12.88
C VAL A 64 4.47 11.98 -13.37
N GLU A 65 4.04 12.13 -14.63
CA GLU A 65 3.53 13.39 -15.15
C GLU A 65 2.26 13.87 -14.46
N ASN A 66 1.52 12.96 -13.82
CA ASN A 66 0.33 13.29 -13.04
C ASN A 66 0.65 13.84 -11.66
N TYR A 67 1.93 13.87 -11.28
CA TYR A 67 2.37 14.37 -9.99
C TYR A 67 2.97 15.76 -10.15
N PRO A 68 2.29 16.83 -9.74
CA PRO A 68 2.84 18.18 -9.83
C PRO A 68 4.07 18.38 -8.95
N ARG A 69 4.25 17.53 -7.94
CA ARG A 69 5.42 17.50 -7.06
C ARG A 69 5.80 16.05 -6.80
N GLY A 70 7.10 15.80 -6.71
CA GLY A 70 7.59 14.49 -6.30
C GLY A 70 7.59 13.43 -7.39
N GLY A 71 7.24 13.77 -8.65
CA GLY A 71 7.21 12.79 -9.72
C GLY A 71 8.55 12.12 -9.96
N ILE A 72 9.63 12.90 -9.98
CA ILE A 72 10.98 12.37 -10.17
C ILE A 72 11.36 11.42 -9.04
N GLN A 73 11.03 11.77 -7.80
CA GLN A 73 11.32 10.95 -6.63
C GLN A 73 10.54 9.63 -6.65
N LEU A 74 9.35 9.62 -7.23
CA LEU A 74 8.52 8.42 -7.31
C LEU A 74 8.86 7.50 -8.48
N LEU A 75 9.62 8.00 -9.46
CA LEU A 75 9.90 7.25 -10.69
C LEU A 75 10.54 5.89 -10.41
N GLU A 76 11.52 5.83 -9.52
CA GLU A 76 12.16 4.57 -9.16
C GLU A 76 11.17 3.58 -8.53
N SER A 77 10.34 4.07 -7.62
CA SER A 77 9.32 3.23 -6.99
C SER A 77 8.32 2.70 -8.01
N PHE A 78 7.90 3.52 -8.97
CA PHE A 78 7.00 3.08 -10.03
C PHE A 78 7.63 2.11 -11.02
N ASN A 79 8.95 2.12 -11.16
CA ASN A 79 9.64 1.10 -11.94
C ASN A 79 9.61 -0.27 -11.25
N ARG A 80 9.40 -0.31 -9.93
CA ARG A 80 9.27 -1.54 -9.17
C ARG A 80 7.82 -2.00 -9.03
N PHE A 81 6.92 -1.04 -8.83
CA PHE A 81 5.50 -1.32 -8.62
C PHE A 81 4.68 -0.11 -9.04
N ALA A 82 3.84 -0.26 -10.04
CA ALA A 82 3.06 0.82 -10.62
C ALA A 82 1.59 0.42 -10.83
N ALA A 83 0.84 1.27 -11.52
CA ALA A 83 -0.60 1.06 -11.73
C ALA A 83 -0.92 -0.30 -12.38
N GLY A 84 -0.11 -0.73 -13.34
CA GLY A 84 -0.30 -2.03 -13.99
C GLY A 84 -0.14 -3.21 -13.03
N ASP A 85 0.80 -3.12 -12.09
CA ASP A 85 1.01 -4.16 -11.07
C ASP A 85 -0.19 -4.28 -10.15
N VAL A 86 -0.79 -3.15 -9.76
CA VAL A 86 -2.01 -3.15 -8.96
C VAL A 86 -3.14 -3.83 -9.73
N TYR A 87 -3.32 -3.48 -10.99
CA TYR A 87 -4.34 -4.08 -11.85
C TYR A 87 -4.17 -5.60 -11.94
N LEU A 88 -2.95 -6.05 -12.21
CA LEU A 88 -2.65 -7.48 -12.29
C LEU A 88 -2.89 -8.21 -10.97
N SER A 89 -2.58 -7.59 -9.84
CA SER A 89 -2.82 -8.20 -8.54
C SER A 89 -4.31 -8.46 -8.30
N LEU A 90 -5.17 -7.57 -8.77
CA LEU A 90 -6.62 -7.72 -8.65
C LEU A 90 -7.15 -8.84 -9.55
N ILE A 91 -6.57 -9.04 -10.72
CA ILE A 91 -6.96 -10.13 -11.62
C ILE A 91 -6.70 -11.49 -10.99
N HIS A 92 -5.64 -11.61 -10.19
CA HIS A 92 -5.26 -12.89 -9.57
C HIS A 92 -5.98 -13.18 -8.25
N ILE A 93 -6.82 -12.28 -7.79
CA ILE A 93 -7.69 -12.52 -6.65
C ILE A 93 -8.93 -13.28 -7.09
#